data_e23d8f6e0cd785297a2d36dd7309c1f7
#
_entry.id   e23d8f6e0cd785297a2d36dd7309c1f7
#
_cell.length_a   1.000
_cell.length_b   1.000
_cell.length_c   1.000
_cell.angle_alpha   90.00
_cell.angle_beta   90.00
_cell.angle_gamma   90.00
#
_symmetry.space_group_name_H-M   'P 1'
#
loop_
_entity.id
_entity.type
_entity.pdbx_description
1 polymer ?
#
loop_
_entity_poly.entity_id
_entity_poly.type
_entity_poly.pdbx_seq_one_letter_code
_entity_poly.pdbx_strand_id
1 'polypeptide(L)'
;MRATLRLYWTTLRPARCGTDSRSGRRPGALISRTKSVLTLVAAALSLSMLPAAHAEMSEIHVSRQYGISYLPLMIMEDQRLIAKHAKAAGVDVKVDWSTFASGAVMNDALLSGNLQFASGGVAPFTTLWAKTRGNLDVKAVGAINSMPLYLVTNNPNIKTIKDFTDKDRIALPAVKVSIQAVTLQMAAEKAFGPGQEHKLDHLTVSMSHPDGLTALLSGGSEITGHLSSPPFQYQELQHKGMHRVLNSYDVLGGPATFNVVWTTTRFHDENPKIYAAFVAALDDATAQINADKKKAAETYLRISKDKDSLENILKMLNDPEVKYTTTPNNTMKYVDFMYKVGSIKVKPDSWKEMYFPNAQKLPGS
;
A
#
# COMPACT_ATOMS: atom_id res chain seq x y z
N MET A 1 -50.12 0.37 11.75
CA MET A 1 -51.15 0.33 10.73
C MET A 1 -50.78 -0.76 9.72
N ARG A 2 -51.56 -1.83 9.74
CA ARG A 2 -51.43 -2.99 8.82
C ARG A 2 -52.20 -2.67 7.52
N ALA A 3 -51.63 -3.02 6.38
CA ALA A 3 -52.38 -3.18 5.16
C ALA A 3 -51.82 -4.36 4.38
N THR A 4 -52.54 -5.41 4.44
CA THR A 4 -52.54 -6.66 3.63
C THR A 4 -53.21 -6.38 2.29
N LEU A 5 -52.65 -6.85 1.19
CA LEU A 5 -53.45 -7.06 -0.05
C LEU A 5 -53.13 -8.42 -0.67
N ARG A 6 -54.24 -9.07 -1.03
CA ARG A 6 -54.42 -10.47 -1.41
C ARG A 6 -54.16 -10.72 -2.91
N LEU A 7 -53.78 -11.97 -3.14
CA LEU A 7 -53.77 -12.70 -4.42
C LEU A 7 -55.10 -12.65 -5.18
N TYR A 8 -55.01 -12.68 -6.51
CA TYR A 8 -56.07 -13.27 -7.37
C TYR A 8 -55.43 -14.23 -8.37
N TRP A 9 -55.87 -15.48 -8.25
CA TRP A 9 -55.72 -16.54 -9.23
C TRP A 9 -56.91 -16.49 -10.18
N THR A 10 -56.70 -16.63 -11.49
CA THR A 10 -57.75 -17.02 -12.45
C THR A 10 -57.24 -18.14 -13.33
N THR A 11 -57.86 -19.27 -13.11
CA THR A 11 -57.79 -20.50 -13.90
C THR A 11 -58.72 -20.35 -15.11
N LEU A 12 -58.31 -20.78 -16.31
CA LEU A 12 -59.22 -21.18 -17.37
C LEU A 12 -58.70 -22.48 -18.01
N ARG A 13 -59.68 -23.43 -18.10
CA ARG A 13 -59.61 -24.82 -18.59
C ARG A 13 -59.87 -24.89 -20.09
N PRO A 14 -59.61 -26.05 -20.70
CA PRO A 14 -59.44 -26.23 -22.14
C PRO A 14 -60.78 -26.63 -22.87
N ALA A 15 -60.85 -26.42 -24.17
CA ALA A 15 -61.88 -26.96 -25.05
C ALA A 15 -61.27 -27.99 -25.99
N ARG A 16 -61.99 -29.11 -26.08
CA ARG A 16 -61.77 -30.30 -26.95
C ARG A 16 -62.52 -30.17 -28.23
N CYS A 17 -62.05 -30.93 -29.22
CA CYS A 17 -62.76 -31.73 -30.20
C CYS A 17 -62.98 -31.16 -31.60
N GLY A 18 -62.63 -31.98 -32.58
CA GLY A 18 -63.10 -31.96 -33.94
C GLY A 18 -62.21 -32.79 -34.87
N THR A 19 -62.62 -34.07 -35.07
CA THR A 19 -62.09 -35.00 -36.08
C THR A 19 -62.67 -34.62 -37.46
N ASP A 20 -61.88 -34.71 -38.57
CA ASP A 20 -62.16 -35.60 -39.69
C ASP A 20 -61.14 -35.44 -40.87
N SER A 21 -60.71 -36.52 -41.30
CA SER A 21 -60.56 -37.31 -42.52
C SER A 21 -59.95 -36.70 -43.78
N ARG A 22 -58.90 -37.45 -44.22
CA ARG A 22 -58.59 -37.93 -45.58
C ARG A 22 -58.24 -36.91 -46.69
N SER A 23 -57.02 -36.93 -47.14
CA SER A 23 -56.69 -37.49 -48.47
C SER A 23 -55.12 -37.34 -48.72
N GLY A 24 -54.61 -38.42 -49.32
CA GLY A 24 -53.15 -38.56 -49.55
C GLY A 24 -52.65 -37.73 -50.71
N ARG A 25 -51.39 -37.39 -50.63
CA ARG A 25 -50.47 -37.20 -51.79
C ARG A 25 -49.01 -37.43 -51.37
N ARG A 26 -48.28 -38.02 -52.25
CA ARG A 26 -46.95 -38.60 -52.15
C ARG A 26 -45.86 -37.59 -51.86
N PRO A 27 -44.65 -38.05 -51.31
CA PRO A 27 -43.63 -37.20 -50.86
C PRO A 27 -42.74 -36.71 -52.01
N GLY A 28 -42.56 -35.41 -52.12
CA GLY A 28 -41.61 -34.76 -53.00
C GLY A 28 -40.49 -34.13 -52.14
N ALA A 29 -39.26 -34.36 -52.52
CA ALA A 29 -38.00 -34.00 -51.92
C ALA A 29 -37.92 -32.55 -51.43
N LEU A 30 -37.76 -32.39 -50.10
CA LEU A 30 -37.39 -31.10 -49.45
C LEU A 30 -36.44 -31.37 -48.29
N ILE A 31 -35.34 -32.11 -48.54
CA ILE A 31 -34.31 -32.36 -47.55
C ILE A 31 -32.96 -31.87 -48.13
N SER A 32 -32.75 -30.56 -48.23
CA SER A 32 -31.42 -30.04 -48.52
C SER A 32 -31.16 -28.58 -48.04
N ARG A 33 -32.18 -27.82 -47.63
CA ARG A 33 -31.97 -26.41 -47.27
C ARG A 33 -31.92 -26.13 -45.76
N THR A 34 -32.40 -27.04 -44.92
CA THR A 34 -32.43 -26.87 -43.49
C THR A 34 -31.10 -27.18 -42.77
N LYS A 35 -30.23 -28.02 -43.35
CA LYS A 35 -28.92 -28.34 -42.74
C LYS A 35 -27.91 -27.21 -42.88
N SER A 36 -27.96 -26.41 -43.93
CA SER A 36 -27.02 -25.29 -44.15
C SER A 36 -27.31 -24.06 -43.29
N VAL A 37 -28.60 -23.85 -42.91
CA VAL A 37 -28.97 -22.73 -42.04
C VAL A 37 -28.65 -23.03 -40.58
N LEU A 38 -28.76 -24.28 -40.12
CA LEU A 38 -28.39 -24.66 -38.75
C LEU A 38 -26.87 -24.56 -38.52
N THR A 39 -26.04 -24.85 -39.54
CA THR A 39 -24.58 -24.78 -39.43
C THR A 39 -24.10 -23.34 -39.36
N LEU A 40 -24.73 -22.41 -40.05
CA LEU A 40 -24.40 -20.98 -40.02
C LEU A 40 -24.83 -20.30 -38.69
N VAL A 41 -25.93 -20.71 -38.09
CA VAL A 41 -26.40 -20.21 -36.79
C VAL A 41 -25.51 -20.73 -35.66
N ALA A 42 -25.04 -22.00 -35.72
CA ALA A 42 -24.11 -22.56 -34.73
C ALA A 42 -22.74 -21.90 -34.80
N ALA A 43 -22.24 -21.52 -35.97
CA ALA A 43 -20.99 -20.79 -36.14
C ALA A 43 -21.08 -19.33 -35.68
N ALA A 44 -22.24 -18.69 -35.81
CA ALA A 44 -22.45 -17.32 -35.31
C ALA A 44 -22.62 -17.26 -33.78
N LEU A 45 -23.15 -18.32 -33.14
CA LEU A 45 -23.24 -18.41 -31.67
C LEU A 45 -21.89 -18.73 -31.00
N SER A 46 -20.98 -19.38 -31.69
CA SER A 46 -19.65 -19.68 -31.13
C SER A 46 -18.69 -18.46 -31.16
N LEU A 47 -18.96 -17.42 -31.96
CA LEU A 47 -18.18 -16.17 -31.97
C LEU A 47 -18.57 -15.18 -30.85
N SER A 48 -19.71 -15.38 -30.18
CA SER A 48 -20.20 -14.48 -29.13
C SER A 48 -19.72 -14.86 -27.71
N MET A 49 -18.90 -15.90 -27.54
CA MET A 49 -18.31 -16.30 -26.25
C MET A 49 -16.84 -15.91 -26.11
N LEU A 50 -16.34 -14.90 -26.84
CA LEU A 50 -15.10 -14.28 -26.48
C LEU A 50 -15.36 -13.53 -25.16
N PRO A 51 -14.64 -13.84 -24.06
CA PRO A 51 -14.75 -13.04 -22.87
C PRO A 51 -14.52 -11.59 -23.26
N ALA A 52 -15.44 -10.71 -22.93
CA ALA A 52 -15.24 -9.28 -23.11
C ALA A 52 -13.93 -8.94 -22.39
N ALA A 53 -12.90 -8.64 -23.14
CA ALA A 53 -11.65 -8.14 -22.59
C ALA A 53 -12.03 -6.81 -21.89
N HIS A 54 -12.18 -6.84 -20.57
CA HIS A 54 -12.35 -5.63 -19.81
C HIS A 54 -11.15 -4.74 -20.11
N ALA A 55 -11.39 -3.54 -20.64
CA ALA A 55 -10.33 -2.57 -20.80
C ALA A 55 -9.81 -2.19 -19.40
N GLU A 56 -8.51 -2.27 -19.22
CA GLU A 56 -7.88 -1.79 -18.00
C GLU A 56 -8.10 -0.28 -17.84
N MET A 57 -7.94 0.24 -16.63
CA MET A 57 -8.12 1.67 -16.33
C MET A 57 -7.20 2.53 -17.21
N SER A 58 -7.73 3.67 -17.71
CA SER A 58 -6.96 4.65 -18.47
C SER A 58 -6.24 5.67 -17.59
N GLU A 59 -6.58 5.73 -16.30
CA GLU A 59 -6.01 6.64 -15.31
C GLU A 59 -5.90 5.95 -13.95
N ILE A 60 -4.78 6.12 -13.29
CA ILE A 60 -4.53 5.63 -11.92
C ILE A 60 -3.93 6.71 -11.05
N HIS A 61 -4.24 6.64 -9.77
CA HIS A 61 -3.69 7.52 -8.74
C HIS A 61 -2.73 6.73 -7.84
N VAL A 62 -1.51 7.24 -7.69
CA VAL A 62 -0.45 6.66 -6.87
C VAL A 62 -0.04 7.64 -5.79
N SER A 63 0.23 7.15 -4.59
CA SER A 63 0.61 8.02 -3.49
C SER A 63 1.98 7.70 -2.91
N ARG A 64 2.61 8.74 -2.35
CA ARG A 64 3.81 8.66 -1.53
C ARG A 64 3.72 9.60 -0.33
N GLN A 65 4.65 9.49 0.60
CA GLN A 65 4.84 10.46 1.67
C GLN A 65 6.12 11.27 1.43
N TYR A 66 6.46 12.09 2.39
CA TYR A 66 7.68 12.90 2.37
C TYR A 66 8.93 12.06 2.69
N GLY A 67 10.07 12.46 2.14
CA GLY A 67 11.37 11.94 2.51
C GLY A 67 12.00 11.00 1.48
N ILE A 68 13.29 10.78 1.64
CA ILE A 68 14.13 9.99 0.74
C ILE A 68 13.75 8.49 0.76
N SER A 69 13.07 8.03 1.79
CA SER A 69 12.55 6.66 1.85
C SER A 69 11.57 6.33 0.72
N TYR A 70 10.99 7.35 0.08
CA TYR A 70 10.10 7.20 -1.08
C TYR A 70 10.80 7.46 -2.43
N LEU A 71 12.13 7.51 -2.45
CA LEU A 71 12.92 7.79 -3.66
C LEU A 71 12.58 6.85 -4.84
N PRO A 72 12.34 5.53 -4.68
CA PRO A 72 11.90 4.72 -5.81
C PRO A 72 10.63 5.24 -6.46
N LEU A 73 9.62 5.64 -5.68
CA LEU A 73 8.37 6.20 -6.22
C LEU A 73 8.59 7.58 -6.87
N MET A 74 9.50 8.39 -6.33
CA MET A 74 9.88 9.67 -6.95
C MET A 74 10.53 9.47 -8.33
N ILE A 75 11.40 8.47 -8.48
CA ILE A 75 12.01 8.11 -9.76
C ILE A 75 10.97 7.57 -10.74
N MET A 76 10.03 6.74 -10.26
CA MET A 76 8.92 6.25 -11.08
C MET A 76 8.07 7.38 -11.63
N GLU A 77 7.76 8.41 -10.81
CA GLU A 77 7.05 9.62 -11.21
C GLU A 77 7.85 10.44 -12.24
N ASP A 78 9.07 10.82 -11.89
CA ASP A 78 9.96 11.67 -12.71
C ASP A 78 10.20 11.10 -14.10
N GLN A 79 10.45 9.80 -14.18
CA GLN A 79 10.76 9.11 -15.44
C GLN A 79 9.53 8.52 -16.10
N ARG A 80 8.33 8.65 -15.51
CA ARG A 80 7.07 8.07 -15.99
C ARG A 80 7.18 6.56 -16.23
N LEU A 81 7.87 5.84 -15.34
CA LEU A 81 8.20 4.43 -15.56
C LEU A 81 6.96 3.55 -15.69
N ILE A 82 5.91 3.78 -14.86
CA ILE A 82 4.66 3.00 -14.94
C ILE A 82 4.05 3.14 -16.35
N ALA A 83 3.88 4.37 -16.85
CA ALA A 83 3.30 4.61 -18.16
C ALA A 83 4.18 4.01 -19.30
N LYS A 84 5.51 4.04 -19.17
CA LYS A 84 6.43 3.40 -20.13
C LYS A 84 6.24 1.88 -20.18
N HIS A 85 6.22 1.21 -19.02
CA HIS A 85 6.02 -0.23 -18.96
C HIS A 85 4.61 -0.63 -19.40
N ALA A 86 3.58 0.12 -19.01
CA ALA A 86 2.21 -0.12 -19.46
C ALA A 86 2.07 -0.01 -20.97
N LYS A 87 2.67 1.03 -21.57
CA LYS A 87 2.69 1.20 -23.05
C LYS A 87 3.38 0.05 -23.75
N ALA A 88 4.49 -0.45 -23.21
CA ALA A 88 5.18 -1.64 -23.74
C ALA A 88 4.30 -2.90 -23.67
N ALA A 89 3.37 -2.97 -22.68
CA ALA A 89 2.37 -4.04 -22.56
C ALA A 89 1.08 -3.78 -23.35
N GLY A 90 1.03 -2.70 -24.16
CA GLY A 90 -0.11 -2.34 -25.00
C GLY A 90 -1.25 -1.66 -24.26
N VAL A 91 -0.97 -0.96 -23.14
CA VAL A 91 -1.94 -0.18 -22.37
C VAL A 91 -1.44 1.26 -22.23
N ASP A 92 -2.28 2.22 -22.60
CA ASP A 92 -2.03 3.63 -22.31
C ASP A 92 -2.69 3.98 -20.95
N VAL A 93 -1.87 4.44 -20.01
CA VAL A 93 -2.35 4.83 -18.68
C VAL A 93 -1.76 6.19 -18.26
N LYS A 94 -2.62 7.10 -17.81
CA LYS A 94 -2.23 8.32 -17.12
C LYS A 94 -1.99 7.98 -15.64
N VAL A 95 -0.90 8.49 -15.08
CA VAL A 95 -0.54 8.27 -13.67
C VAL A 95 -0.49 9.61 -12.96
N ASP A 96 -1.41 9.81 -12.02
CA ASP A 96 -1.44 10.99 -11.16
C ASP A 96 -0.83 10.64 -9.78
N TRP A 97 0.01 11.55 -9.28
CA TRP A 97 0.74 11.37 -8.03
C TRP A 97 0.27 12.34 -6.97
N SER A 98 0.16 11.83 -5.75
CA SER A 98 -0.20 12.63 -4.57
C SER A 98 0.73 12.37 -3.40
N THR A 99 1.00 13.42 -2.61
CA THR A 99 1.81 13.30 -1.38
C THR A 99 0.91 13.47 -0.16
N PHE A 100 0.98 12.52 0.76
CA PHE A 100 0.19 12.49 1.98
C PHE A 100 1.08 12.59 3.22
N ALA A 101 0.52 13.06 4.33
CA ALA A 101 1.23 13.16 5.60
C ALA A 101 1.44 11.81 6.30
N SER A 102 0.55 10.83 6.05
CA SER A 102 0.63 9.50 6.69
C SER A 102 -0.02 8.40 5.85
N GLY A 103 0.39 7.15 6.10
CA GLY A 103 -0.23 5.97 5.49
C GLY A 103 -1.67 5.71 5.94
N ALA A 104 -2.08 6.22 7.09
CA ALA A 104 -3.46 6.10 7.55
C ALA A 104 -4.43 6.86 6.63
N VAL A 105 -4.09 8.10 6.26
CA VAL A 105 -4.90 8.91 5.31
C VAL A 105 -4.96 8.26 3.93
N MET A 106 -3.86 7.64 3.48
CA MET A 106 -3.85 6.89 2.21
C MET A 106 -4.78 5.67 2.24
N ASN A 107 -4.90 5.01 3.38
CA ASN A 107 -5.83 3.89 3.55
C ASN A 107 -7.27 4.31 3.27
N ASP A 108 -7.69 5.48 3.77
CA ASP A 108 -9.04 6.00 3.53
C ASP A 108 -9.25 6.35 2.05
N ALA A 109 -8.24 6.92 1.39
CA ALA A 109 -8.27 7.22 -0.03
C ALA A 109 -8.34 5.94 -0.90
N LEU A 110 -7.60 4.88 -0.53
CA LEU A 110 -7.66 3.58 -1.21
C LEU A 110 -9.04 2.92 -1.06
N LEU A 111 -9.59 2.93 0.16
CA LEU A 111 -10.90 2.32 0.45
C LEU A 111 -12.05 3.04 -0.27
N SER A 112 -11.93 4.35 -0.49
CA SER A 112 -12.90 5.14 -1.25
C SER A 112 -12.75 5.03 -2.77
N GLY A 113 -11.72 4.31 -3.27
CA GLY A 113 -11.42 4.18 -4.70
C GLY A 113 -10.69 5.37 -5.33
N ASN A 114 -10.38 6.40 -4.55
CA ASN A 114 -9.67 7.60 -5.02
C ASN A 114 -8.16 7.37 -5.19
N LEU A 115 -7.68 6.21 -4.84
CA LEU A 115 -6.27 5.82 -4.93
C LEU A 115 -6.17 4.36 -5.36
N GLN A 116 -5.30 4.03 -6.29
CA GLN A 116 -5.06 2.65 -6.73
C GLN A 116 -3.84 2.04 -6.05
N PHE A 117 -2.80 2.83 -5.82
CA PHE A 117 -1.61 2.38 -5.08
C PHE A 117 -1.33 3.30 -3.90
N ALA A 118 -1.42 2.75 -2.70
CA ALA A 118 -1.02 3.40 -1.47
C ALA A 118 0.38 2.95 -1.06
N SER A 119 1.11 3.79 -0.31
CA SER A 119 2.44 3.46 0.18
C SER A 119 2.68 3.98 1.61
N GLY A 120 3.48 3.29 2.38
CA GLY A 120 3.76 3.70 3.76
C GLY A 120 4.39 2.61 4.59
N GLY A 121 4.47 2.84 5.89
CA GLY A 121 5.03 1.88 6.83
C GLY A 121 4.27 0.57 6.90
N VAL A 122 4.94 -0.49 7.32
CA VAL A 122 4.34 -1.83 7.50
C VAL A 122 3.12 -1.80 8.42
N ALA A 123 3.09 -0.99 9.49
CA ALA A 123 2.00 -0.99 10.46
C ALA A 123 0.65 -0.50 9.88
N PRO A 124 0.53 0.67 9.22
CA PRO A 124 -0.73 1.07 8.59
C PRO A 124 -1.16 0.10 7.47
N PHE A 125 -0.24 -0.50 6.73
CA PHE A 125 -0.53 -1.56 5.77
C PHE A 125 -1.13 -2.79 6.48
N THR A 126 -0.49 -3.31 7.54
CA THR A 126 -0.97 -4.45 8.33
C THR A 126 -2.38 -4.21 8.90
N THR A 127 -2.64 -2.99 9.38
CA THR A 127 -3.98 -2.59 9.85
C THR A 127 -5.02 -2.71 8.74
N LEU A 128 -4.71 -2.22 7.53
CA LEU A 128 -5.63 -2.28 6.40
C LEU A 128 -5.80 -3.70 5.89
N TRP A 129 -4.72 -4.47 5.77
CA TRP A 129 -4.77 -5.88 5.42
C TRP A 129 -5.73 -6.65 6.35
N ALA A 130 -5.56 -6.50 7.67
CA ALA A 130 -6.40 -7.19 8.64
C ALA A 130 -7.89 -6.78 8.56
N LYS A 131 -8.17 -5.50 8.29
CA LYS A 131 -9.53 -4.96 8.17
C LYS A 131 -10.25 -5.37 6.89
N THR A 132 -9.51 -5.69 5.84
CA THR A 132 -10.08 -5.97 4.50
C THR A 132 -10.11 -7.44 4.15
N ARG A 133 -9.74 -8.34 5.08
CA ARG A 133 -9.82 -9.80 4.87
C ARG A 133 -11.24 -10.24 4.57
N GLY A 134 -11.39 -11.05 3.47
CA GLY A 134 -12.69 -11.56 3.04
C GLY A 134 -13.60 -10.53 2.38
N ASN A 135 -13.07 -9.34 2.05
CA ASN A 135 -13.79 -8.28 1.35
C ASN A 135 -12.93 -7.70 0.22
N LEU A 136 -12.22 -6.58 0.45
CA LEU A 136 -11.34 -5.98 -0.56
C LEU A 136 -9.99 -6.69 -0.70
N ASP A 137 -9.61 -7.47 0.30
CA ASP A 137 -8.37 -8.24 0.36
C ASP A 137 -7.15 -7.45 -0.12
N VAL A 138 -6.88 -6.33 0.58
CA VAL A 138 -5.71 -5.49 0.29
C VAL A 138 -4.44 -6.28 0.55
N LYS A 139 -3.51 -6.25 -0.41
CA LYS A 139 -2.20 -6.91 -0.31
C LYS A 139 -1.08 -5.98 -0.75
N ALA A 140 0.12 -6.24 -0.23
CA ALA A 140 1.31 -5.52 -0.64
C ALA A 140 1.81 -6.00 -2.02
N VAL A 141 2.19 -5.03 -2.84
CA VAL A 141 2.88 -5.23 -4.12
C VAL A 141 4.34 -5.63 -3.89
N GLY A 142 4.98 -4.98 -2.92
CA GLY A 142 6.37 -5.21 -2.53
C GLY A 142 6.84 -4.25 -1.45
N ALA A 143 8.02 -4.49 -0.90
CA ALA A 143 8.71 -3.51 -0.09
C ALA A 143 9.24 -2.35 -0.97
N ILE A 144 9.57 -1.23 -0.35
CA ILE A 144 10.28 -0.10 -1.00
C ILE A 144 11.69 -0.02 -0.46
N ASN A 145 11.83 -0.29 0.84
CA ASN A 145 13.11 -0.18 1.54
C ASN A 145 13.12 -0.90 2.89
N SER A 146 14.34 -1.03 3.44
CA SER A 146 14.63 -1.33 4.83
C SER A 146 15.52 -0.23 5.37
N MET A 147 15.05 0.54 6.36
CA MET A 147 15.72 1.71 6.93
C MET A 147 15.38 1.84 8.41
N PRO A 148 16.34 2.27 9.26
CA PRO A 148 16.04 2.54 10.66
C PRO A 148 15.22 3.83 10.82
N LEU A 149 14.39 3.86 11.85
CA LEU A 149 13.67 5.04 12.34
C LEU A 149 14.30 5.50 13.65
N TYR A 150 14.55 6.80 13.78
CA TYR A 150 15.16 7.36 14.98
C TYR A 150 14.18 8.26 15.73
N LEU A 151 14.15 8.12 17.06
CA LEU A 151 13.61 9.15 17.92
C LEU A 151 14.77 10.10 18.29
N VAL A 152 14.65 11.32 17.83
CA VAL A 152 15.59 12.40 18.10
C VAL A 152 14.94 13.39 19.08
N THR A 153 15.69 13.93 20.00
CA THR A 153 15.23 14.92 20.98
C THR A 153 16.18 16.12 21.06
N ASN A 154 15.60 17.28 21.37
CA ASN A 154 16.35 18.51 21.70
C ASN A 154 16.51 18.72 23.22
N ASN A 155 15.86 17.87 24.04
CA ASN A 155 15.91 17.97 25.49
C ASN A 155 17.12 17.24 26.05
N PRO A 156 18.13 17.95 26.62
CA PRO A 156 19.36 17.35 27.10
C PRO A 156 19.17 16.37 28.26
N ASN A 157 18.03 16.42 28.95
CA ASN A 157 17.75 15.55 30.09
C ASN A 157 17.19 14.18 29.66
N ILE A 158 16.71 14.04 28.41
CA ILE A 158 16.16 12.80 27.89
C ILE A 158 17.31 11.98 27.28
N LYS A 159 17.70 10.89 27.92
CA LYS A 159 18.73 9.95 27.45
C LYS A 159 18.15 8.65 26.92
N THR A 160 16.98 8.29 27.42
CA THR A 160 16.21 7.09 27.06
C THR A 160 14.74 7.45 26.93
N ILE A 161 13.92 6.55 26.39
CA ILE A 161 12.47 6.75 26.32
C ILE A 161 11.81 6.79 27.70
N LYS A 162 12.50 6.38 28.78
CA LYS A 162 12.00 6.43 30.16
C LYS A 162 12.04 7.84 30.76
N ASP A 163 12.82 8.73 30.17
CA ASP A 163 13.05 10.08 30.70
C ASP A 163 12.02 11.09 30.17
N PHE A 164 11.15 10.68 29.23
CA PHE A 164 10.03 11.51 28.77
C PHE A 164 9.00 11.67 29.88
N THR A 165 8.51 12.89 30.03
CA THR A 165 7.52 13.30 31.03
C THR A 165 6.29 13.92 30.39
N ASP A 166 5.26 14.24 31.18
CA ASP A 166 4.04 14.91 30.69
C ASP A 166 4.29 16.31 30.08
N LYS A 167 5.49 16.87 30.27
CA LYS A 167 5.92 18.15 29.67
C LYS A 167 6.45 17.99 28.26
N ASP A 168 6.72 16.78 27.83
CA ASP A 168 7.32 16.46 26.53
C ASP A 168 6.26 16.09 25.51
N ARG A 169 6.53 16.35 24.24
CA ARG A 169 5.68 15.88 23.11
C ARG A 169 6.57 15.28 22.03
N ILE A 170 6.10 14.14 21.51
CA ILE A 170 6.78 13.35 20.47
C ILE A 170 5.99 13.46 19.19
N ALA A 171 6.52 14.17 18.19
CA ALA A 171 5.92 14.23 16.87
C ALA A 171 6.13 12.90 16.13
N LEU A 172 5.10 12.46 15.39
CA LEU A 172 5.13 11.31 14.49
C LEU A 172 3.97 11.41 13.46
N PRO A 173 3.99 10.69 12.31
CA PRO A 173 3.02 10.91 11.22
C PRO A 173 1.56 10.67 11.57
N ALA A 174 1.28 9.69 12.43
CA ALA A 174 -0.08 9.41 12.91
C ALA A 174 -0.02 8.68 14.25
N VAL A 175 -0.66 9.25 15.27
CA VAL A 175 -0.74 8.65 16.60
C VAL A 175 -1.37 7.26 16.56
N LYS A 176 -0.84 6.33 17.32
CA LYS A 176 -1.31 4.93 17.49
C LYS A 176 -1.19 4.02 16.26
N VAL A 177 -1.15 4.55 15.03
CA VAL A 177 -1.29 3.73 13.82
C VAL A 177 -0.11 3.83 12.84
N SER A 178 0.74 4.87 12.90
CA SER A 178 1.94 4.91 12.08
C SER A 178 2.95 3.85 12.52
N ILE A 179 3.86 3.46 11.63
CA ILE A 179 4.93 2.52 12.00
C ILE A 179 5.81 3.09 13.12
N GLN A 180 5.98 4.42 13.17
CA GLN A 180 6.65 5.12 14.24
C GLN A 180 5.93 4.92 15.58
N ALA A 181 4.61 5.10 15.60
CA ALA A 181 3.81 4.88 16.81
C ALA A 181 3.93 3.44 17.31
N VAL A 182 3.80 2.46 16.40
CA VAL A 182 3.92 1.03 16.76
C VAL A 182 5.36 0.71 17.23
N THR A 183 6.38 1.30 16.59
CA THR A 183 7.79 1.16 17.05
C THR A 183 7.98 1.73 18.47
N LEU A 184 7.37 2.88 18.76
CA LEU A 184 7.42 3.48 20.10
C LEU A 184 6.72 2.59 21.13
N GLN A 185 5.58 2.00 20.77
CA GLN A 185 4.86 1.04 21.64
C GLN A 185 5.70 -0.21 21.91
N MET A 186 6.35 -0.79 20.88
CA MET A 186 7.29 -1.91 21.05
C MET A 186 8.46 -1.53 21.98
N ALA A 187 9.01 -0.33 21.83
CA ALA A 187 10.07 0.18 22.69
C ALA A 187 9.57 0.39 24.13
N ALA A 188 8.36 0.91 24.30
CA ALA A 188 7.75 1.13 25.62
C ALA A 188 7.54 -0.21 26.36
N GLU A 189 7.03 -1.24 25.68
CA GLU A 189 6.92 -2.57 26.28
C GLU A 189 8.28 -3.13 26.72
N LYS A 190 9.32 -2.98 25.89
CA LYS A 190 10.68 -3.41 26.26
C LYS A 190 11.23 -2.64 27.47
N ALA A 191 10.96 -1.34 27.55
CA ALA A 191 11.54 -0.47 28.56
C ALA A 191 10.79 -0.51 29.89
N PHE A 192 9.46 -0.61 29.87
CA PHE A 192 8.59 -0.51 31.05
C PHE A 192 7.98 -1.85 31.46
N GLY A 193 8.08 -2.87 30.62
CA GLY A 193 7.55 -4.22 30.88
C GLY A 193 6.27 -4.53 30.10
N PRO A 194 5.84 -5.81 30.11
CA PRO A 194 4.62 -6.25 29.44
C PRO A 194 3.37 -5.49 29.90
N GLY A 195 2.49 -5.14 28.96
CA GLY A 195 1.27 -4.38 29.19
C GLY A 195 1.47 -2.87 29.33
N GLN A 196 2.71 -2.37 29.13
CA GLN A 196 3.04 -0.94 29.21
C GLN A 196 3.32 -0.33 27.81
N GLU A 197 2.93 -1.00 26.76
CA GLU A 197 3.14 -0.55 25.37
C GLU A 197 2.51 0.82 25.08
N HIS A 198 1.40 1.17 25.73
CA HIS A 198 0.71 2.44 25.55
C HIS A 198 1.18 3.57 26.48
N LYS A 199 2.21 3.33 27.29
CA LYS A 199 2.66 4.27 28.33
C LYS A 199 3.05 5.65 27.79
N LEU A 200 3.56 5.72 26.58
CA LEU A 200 4.00 6.97 25.94
C LEU A 200 2.99 7.51 24.92
N ASP A 201 1.87 6.83 24.64
CA ASP A 201 0.91 7.23 23.60
C ASP A 201 0.36 8.64 23.82
N HIS A 202 0.10 9.03 25.07
CA HIS A 202 -0.45 10.33 25.46
C HIS A 202 0.52 11.50 25.21
N LEU A 203 1.81 11.21 25.02
CA LEU A 203 2.83 12.20 24.66
C LEU A 203 2.94 12.41 23.14
N THR A 204 2.29 11.55 22.34
CA THR A 204 2.44 11.58 20.88
C THR A 204 1.52 12.60 20.21
N VAL A 205 2.02 13.28 19.19
CA VAL A 205 1.29 14.27 18.38
C VAL A 205 1.41 13.91 16.90
N SER A 206 0.28 13.90 16.17
CA SER A 206 0.28 13.66 14.73
C SER A 206 0.81 14.89 13.98
N MET A 207 1.88 14.71 13.24
CA MET A 207 2.54 15.77 12.48
C MET A 207 3.26 15.18 11.26
N SER A 208 3.21 15.87 10.12
CA SER A 208 4.04 15.46 8.98
C SER A 208 5.53 15.56 9.34
N HIS A 209 6.38 14.76 8.68
CA HIS A 209 7.82 14.84 8.99
C HIS A 209 8.44 16.21 8.74
N PRO A 210 8.12 16.96 7.66
CA PRO A 210 8.60 18.34 7.49
C PRO A 210 8.19 19.28 8.63
N ASP A 211 6.94 19.16 9.10
CA ASP A 211 6.43 19.97 10.21
C ASP A 211 7.09 19.56 11.54
N GLY A 212 7.25 18.25 11.76
CA GLY A 212 7.95 17.71 12.94
C GLY A 212 9.40 18.16 13.03
N LEU A 213 10.13 18.13 11.91
CA LEU A 213 11.50 18.69 11.82
C LEU A 213 11.51 20.16 12.21
N THR A 214 10.62 20.96 11.59
CA THR A 214 10.55 22.40 11.86
C THR A 214 10.21 22.67 13.33
N ALA A 215 9.22 21.97 13.88
CA ALA A 215 8.79 22.12 15.26
C ALA A 215 9.92 21.76 16.26
N LEU A 216 10.62 20.64 16.04
CA LEU A 216 11.72 20.19 16.90
C LEU A 216 12.89 21.18 16.86
N LEU A 217 13.26 21.69 15.67
CA LEU A 217 14.39 22.59 15.50
C LEU A 217 14.12 24.02 15.98
N SER A 218 12.86 24.46 15.99
CA SER A 218 12.51 25.82 16.43
C SER A 218 12.82 26.11 17.89
N GLY A 219 12.88 25.06 18.74
CA GLY A 219 13.13 25.17 20.18
C GLY A 219 12.06 25.94 20.98
N GLY A 220 11.05 26.50 20.30
CA GLY A 220 9.98 27.27 20.91
C GLY A 220 8.62 26.55 20.90
N SER A 221 8.54 25.34 20.37
CA SER A 221 7.35 24.51 20.37
C SER A 221 7.32 23.54 21.58
N GLU A 222 6.15 22.98 21.86
CA GLU A 222 6.05 21.90 22.86
C GLU A 222 6.68 20.58 22.40
N ILE A 223 7.07 20.48 21.11
CA ILE A 223 7.68 19.27 20.54
C ILE A 223 9.12 19.18 21.01
N THR A 224 9.40 18.20 21.85
CA THR A 224 10.74 17.90 22.39
C THR A 224 11.34 16.63 21.79
N GLY A 225 10.57 15.85 21.06
CA GLY A 225 11.00 14.64 20.35
C GLY A 225 10.33 14.50 19.01
N HIS A 226 11.03 13.88 18.04
CA HIS A 226 10.47 13.50 16.76
C HIS A 226 10.91 12.08 16.40
N LEU A 227 9.97 11.17 16.30
CA LEU A 227 10.22 9.82 15.80
C LEU A 227 10.03 9.85 14.28
N SER A 228 11.15 10.05 13.60
CA SER A 228 11.16 10.35 12.16
C SER A 228 11.75 9.24 11.29
N SER A 229 12.05 9.58 10.07
CA SER A 229 12.65 8.72 9.05
C SER A 229 13.66 9.52 8.22
N PRO A 230 14.53 8.89 7.40
CA PRO A 230 15.41 9.61 6.48
C PRO A 230 14.62 10.49 5.48
N PRO A 231 15.07 11.73 5.19
CA PRO A 231 16.30 12.36 5.66
C PRO A 231 16.15 13.07 7.00
N PHE A 232 14.93 13.28 7.54
CA PHE A 232 14.63 14.18 8.65
C PHE A 232 15.45 13.87 9.89
N GLN A 233 15.53 12.60 10.29
CA GLN A 233 16.34 12.17 11.45
C GLN A 233 17.81 12.50 11.31
N TYR A 234 18.36 12.48 10.09
CA TYR A 234 19.75 12.85 9.84
C TYR A 234 19.93 14.38 9.86
N GLN A 235 18.98 15.12 9.29
CA GLN A 235 18.96 16.59 9.34
C GLN A 235 18.89 17.08 10.79
N GLU A 236 18.01 16.50 11.60
CA GLU A 236 17.92 16.80 13.04
C GLU A 236 19.26 16.61 13.74
N LEU A 237 19.90 15.47 13.53
CA LEU A 237 21.18 15.14 14.18
C LEU A 237 22.36 16.02 13.74
N GLN A 238 22.24 16.82 12.68
CA GLN A 238 23.25 17.82 12.30
C GLN A 238 23.20 19.06 13.20
N HIS A 239 22.11 19.29 13.93
CA HIS A 239 21.93 20.46 14.76
C HIS A 239 22.48 20.25 16.17
N LYS A 240 23.19 21.26 16.68
CA LYS A 240 23.74 21.23 18.04
C LYS A 240 22.65 21.03 19.10
N GLY A 241 22.88 20.10 20.00
CA GLY A 241 21.96 19.78 21.09
C GLY A 241 20.95 18.65 20.75
N MET A 242 20.82 18.31 19.48
CA MET A 242 20.01 17.17 19.07
C MET A 242 20.75 15.85 19.30
N HIS A 243 20.04 14.85 19.78
CA HIS A 243 20.61 13.52 19.94
C HIS A 243 19.54 12.43 19.79
N ARG A 244 19.99 11.25 19.40
CA ARG A 244 19.15 10.06 19.22
C ARG A 244 18.98 9.33 20.54
N VAL A 245 17.72 9.01 20.89
CA VAL A 245 17.36 8.21 22.07
C VAL A 245 16.77 6.84 21.74
N LEU A 246 16.40 6.59 20.46
CA LEU A 246 15.91 5.30 19.99
C LEU A 246 16.32 5.08 18.54
N ASN A 247 16.70 3.83 18.21
CA ASN A 247 16.82 3.28 16.87
C ASN A 247 15.84 2.10 16.75
N SER A 248 14.98 2.10 15.72
CA SER A 248 14.02 1.03 15.51
C SER A 248 14.66 -0.34 15.31
N TYR A 249 15.88 -0.40 14.76
CA TYR A 249 16.59 -1.67 14.60
C TYR A 249 17.00 -2.30 15.94
N ASP A 250 17.32 -1.50 16.95
CA ASP A 250 17.56 -1.99 18.31
C ASP A 250 16.27 -2.53 18.94
N VAL A 251 15.15 -1.89 18.63
CA VAL A 251 13.82 -2.34 19.07
C VAL A 251 13.43 -3.67 18.43
N LEU A 252 13.68 -3.80 17.12
CA LEU A 252 13.30 -4.97 16.33
C LEU A 252 14.34 -6.10 16.39
N GLY A 253 15.56 -5.83 16.90
CA GLY A 253 16.67 -6.78 16.90
C GLY A 253 17.30 -6.95 15.52
N GLY A 254 17.29 -5.90 14.69
CA GLY A 254 17.95 -5.85 13.39
C GLY A 254 17.13 -5.17 12.28
N PRO A 255 17.67 -5.18 11.06
CA PRO A 255 17.03 -4.57 9.90
C PRO A 255 15.64 -5.11 9.63
N ALA A 256 14.71 -4.22 9.27
CA ALA A 256 13.34 -4.56 8.92
C ALA A 256 12.81 -3.63 7.83
N THR A 257 11.84 -4.10 7.06
CA THR A 257 11.12 -3.29 6.08
C THR A 257 10.48 -2.11 6.78
N PHE A 258 10.74 -0.92 6.25
CA PHE A 258 10.05 0.29 6.69
C PHE A 258 8.81 0.54 5.84
N ASN A 259 8.99 0.76 4.54
CA ASN A 259 7.89 1.09 3.64
C ASN A 259 7.55 -0.05 2.69
N VAL A 260 6.25 -0.16 2.41
CA VAL A 260 5.65 -1.07 1.43
C VAL A 260 4.69 -0.30 0.53
N VAL A 261 4.39 -0.84 -0.66
CA VAL A 261 3.29 -0.41 -1.52
C VAL A 261 2.21 -1.46 -1.47
N TRP A 262 0.94 -1.04 -1.45
CA TRP A 262 -0.21 -1.95 -1.45
C TRP A 262 -1.33 -1.47 -2.36
N THR A 263 -2.17 -2.42 -2.78
CA THR A 263 -3.37 -2.19 -3.58
C THR A 263 -4.46 -3.21 -3.21
N THR A 264 -5.66 -3.08 -3.77
CA THR A 264 -6.73 -4.06 -3.60
C THR A 264 -6.54 -5.26 -4.54
N THR A 265 -7.01 -6.45 -4.12
CA THR A 265 -7.02 -7.63 -4.99
C THR A 265 -7.88 -7.37 -6.23
N ARG A 266 -8.98 -6.66 -6.07
CA ARG A 266 -9.82 -6.26 -7.21
C ARG A 266 -9.03 -5.47 -8.27
N PHE A 267 -8.26 -4.44 -7.86
CA PHE A 267 -7.46 -3.66 -8.82
C PHE A 267 -6.42 -4.55 -9.52
N HIS A 268 -5.73 -5.40 -8.77
CA HIS A 268 -4.75 -6.35 -9.31
C HIS A 268 -5.36 -7.26 -10.38
N ASP A 269 -6.56 -7.80 -10.12
CA ASP A 269 -7.19 -8.80 -11.00
C ASP A 269 -7.84 -8.13 -12.24
N GLU A 270 -8.41 -6.94 -12.08
CA GLU A 270 -9.04 -6.19 -13.17
C GLU A 270 -8.02 -5.43 -14.06
N ASN A 271 -6.79 -5.17 -13.57
CA ASN A 271 -5.77 -4.37 -14.26
C ASN A 271 -4.39 -5.07 -14.27
N PRO A 272 -4.29 -6.30 -14.76
CA PRO A 272 -3.07 -7.10 -14.63
C PRO A 272 -1.86 -6.52 -15.37
N LYS A 273 -2.05 -5.81 -16.48
CA LYS A 273 -0.95 -5.18 -17.23
C LYS A 273 -0.44 -3.92 -16.53
N ILE A 274 -1.34 -3.09 -16.00
CA ILE A 274 -0.98 -1.91 -15.22
C ILE A 274 -0.29 -2.34 -13.92
N TYR A 275 -0.80 -3.38 -13.26
CA TYR A 275 -0.16 -3.94 -12.08
C TYR A 275 1.26 -4.44 -12.39
N ALA A 276 1.44 -5.23 -13.45
CA ALA A 276 2.76 -5.69 -13.89
C ALA A 276 3.69 -4.54 -14.26
N ALA A 277 3.17 -3.49 -14.92
CA ALA A 277 3.91 -2.27 -15.23
C ALA A 277 4.37 -1.52 -13.97
N PHE A 278 3.54 -1.49 -12.92
CA PHE A 278 3.91 -0.91 -11.63
C PHE A 278 5.05 -1.70 -10.97
N VAL A 279 4.97 -3.03 -10.93
CA VAL A 279 6.03 -3.90 -10.39
C VAL A 279 7.34 -3.68 -11.12
N ALA A 280 7.32 -3.73 -12.46
CA ALA A 280 8.51 -3.49 -13.29
C ALA A 280 9.11 -2.09 -13.06
N ALA A 281 8.27 -1.06 -12.94
CA ALA A 281 8.70 0.31 -12.66
C ALA A 281 9.36 0.44 -11.28
N LEU A 282 8.84 -0.26 -10.26
CA LEU A 282 9.41 -0.27 -8.91
C LEU A 282 10.78 -0.99 -8.88
N ASP A 283 10.90 -2.11 -9.58
CA ASP A 283 12.16 -2.85 -9.72
C ASP A 283 13.22 -2.02 -10.47
N ASP A 284 12.84 -1.37 -11.59
CA ASP A 284 13.74 -0.49 -12.34
C ASP A 284 14.22 0.69 -11.50
N ALA A 285 13.33 1.37 -10.79
CA ALA A 285 13.69 2.50 -9.94
C ALA A 285 14.61 2.06 -8.79
N THR A 286 14.34 0.91 -8.17
CA THR A 286 15.18 0.33 -7.12
C THR A 286 16.56 -0.04 -7.67
N ALA A 287 16.64 -0.66 -8.83
CA ALA A 287 17.89 -1.01 -9.49
C ALA A 287 18.73 0.24 -9.83
N GLN A 288 18.10 1.31 -10.33
CA GLN A 288 18.78 2.58 -10.63
C GLN A 288 19.42 3.20 -9.37
N ILE A 289 18.71 3.21 -8.24
CA ILE A 289 19.25 3.73 -6.96
C ILE A 289 20.47 2.94 -6.51
N ASN A 290 20.37 1.61 -6.59
CA ASN A 290 21.44 0.73 -6.14
C ASN A 290 22.66 0.76 -7.08
N ALA A 291 22.46 1.01 -8.38
CA ALA A 291 23.54 1.12 -9.37
C ALA A 291 24.31 2.44 -9.30
N ASP A 292 23.63 3.56 -9.04
CA ASP A 292 24.23 4.90 -9.01
C ASP A 292 23.59 5.78 -7.93
N LYS A 293 24.16 5.69 -6.73
CA LYS A 293 23.70 6.47 -5.57
C LYS A 293 23.89 7.97 -5.74
N LYS A 294 24.88 8.41 -6.51
CA LYS A 294 25.10 9.83 -6.77
C LYS A 294 23.98 10.39 -7.62
N LYS A 295 23.68 9.76 -8.73
CA LYS A 295 22.56 10.13 -9.59
C LYS A 295 21.20 10.05 -8.85
N ALA A 296 21.04 9.07 -7.99
CA ALA A 296 19.85 8.93 -7.15
C ALA A 296 19.72 10.10 -6.16
N ALA A 297 20.82 10.53 -5.52
CA ALA A 297 20.86 11.70 -4.62
C ALA A 297 20.55 13.01 -5.37
N GLU A 298 21.15 13.22 -6.54
CA GLU A 298 20.87 14.38 -7.39
C GLU A 298 19.40 14.41 -7.82
N THR A 299 18.84 13.25 -8.17
CA THR A 299 17.42 13.12 -8.52
C THR A 299 16.52 13.45 -7.33
N TYR A 300 16.85 12.94 -6.14
CA TYR A 300 16.12 13.26 -4.91
C TYR A 300 16.05 14.77 -4.66
N LEU A 301 17.23 15.44 -4.64
CA LEU A 301 17.31 16.88 -4.39
C LEU A 301 16.51 17.69 -5.42
N ARG A 302 16.59 17.31 -6.69
CA ARG A 302 15.87 17.97 -7.77
C ARG A 302 14.35 17.89 -7.63
N ILE A 303 13.83 16.68 -7.26
CA ILE A 303 12.39 16.44 -7.16
C ILE A 303 11.81 16.98 -5.85
N SER A 304 12.48 16.68 -4.72
CA SER A 304 11.99 17.05 -3.39
C SER A 304 12.12 18.53 -3.09
N LYS A 305 13.03 19.24 -3.80
CA LYS A 305 13.45 20.61 -3.47
C LYS A 305 14.06 20.70 -2.06
N ASP A 306 14.57 19.57 -1.53
CA ASP A 306 15.28 19.54 -0.26
C ASP A 306 16.49 20.46 -0.34
N LYS A 307 16.77 21.17 0.75
CA LYS A 307 17.88 22.14 0.85
C LYS A 307 19.16 21.52 1.38
N ASP A 308 19.14 20.22 1.69
CA ASP A 308 20.32 19.51 2.15
C ASP A 308 21.40 19.42 1.05
N SER A 309 22.63 19.22 1.44
CA SER A 309 23.74 19.09 0.49
C SER A 309 23.74 17.72 -0.20
N LEU A 310 24.28 17.66 -1.42
CA LEU A 310 24.48 16.39 -2.11
C LEU A 310 25.35 15.43 -1.28
N GLU A 311 26.34 15.95 -0.57
CA GLU A 311 27.23 15.17 0.30
C GLU A 311 26.47 14.49 1.42
N ASN A 312 25.58 15.21 2.11
CA ASN A 312 24.75 14.66 3.19
C ASN A 312 23.78 13.60 2.67
N ILE A 313 23.13 13.85 1.54
CA ILE A 313 22.23 12.86 0.92
C ILE A 313 23.01 11.61 0.50
N LEU A 314 24.19 11.76 -0.08
CA LEU A 314 25.06 10.63 -0.42
C LEU A 314 25.51 9.85 0.82
N LYS A 315 25.82 10.55 1.92
CA LYS A 315 26.15 9.89 3.20
C LYS A 315 25.01 9.02 3.68
N MET A 316 23.76 9.50 3.63
CA MET A 316 22.58 8.71 3.97
C MET A 316 22.39 7.51 3.05
N LEU A 317 22.51 7.70 1.72
CA LEU A 317 22.36 6.60 0.75
C LEU A 317 23.47 5.55 0.86
N ASN A 318 24.63 5.91 1.41
CA ASN A 318 25.76 5.00 1.64
C ASN A 318 25.74 4.36 3.03
N ASP A 319 24.84 4.77 3.92
CA ASP A 319 24.68 4.13 5.21
C ASP A 319 24.29 2.64 5.00
N PRO A 320 25.04 1.69 5.60
CA PRO A 320 24.76 0.25 5.43
C PRO A 320 23.40 -0.18 5.99
N GLU A 321 22.80 0.61 6.89
CA GLU A 321 21.46 0.36 7.42
C GLU A 321 20.35 0.86 6.47
N VAL A 322 20.67 1.70 5.47
CA VAL A 322 19.75 2.23 4.48
C VAL A 322 19.79 1.37 3.21
N LYS A 323 18.74 0.61 2.95
CA LYS A 323 18.67 -0.29 1.79
C LYS A 323 17.38 -0.09 1.01
N TYR A 324 17.50 0.10 -0.30
CA TYR A 324 16.37 0.04 -1.22
C TYR A 324 16.24 -1.37 -1.75
N THR A 325 15.10 -1.98 -1.51
CA THR A 325 14.81 -3.37 -1.87
C THR A 325 13.33 -3.61 -1.95
N THR A 326 12.90 -4.42 -2.93
CA THR A 326 11.52 -4.88 -3.06
C THR A 326 11.23 -6.12 -2.22
N THR A 327 12.28 -6.73 -1.62
CA THR A 327 12.16 -7.89 -0.75
C THR A 327 11.70 -7.48 0.66
N PRO A 328 10.58 -8.03 1.18
CA PRO A 328 10.14 -7.80 2.55
C PRO A 328 11.08 -8.47 3.56
N ASN A 329 11.42 -7.77 4.63
CA ASN A 329 12.27 -8.28 5.70
C ASN A 329 11.64 -8.05 7.06
N ASN A 330 11.59 -9.08 7.91
CA ASN A 330 11.11 -8.99 9.29
C ASN A 330 9.73 -8.32 9.46
N THR A 331 8.86 -8.42 8.45
CA THR A 331 7.51 -7.85 8.46
C THR A 331 6.68 -8.41 9.61
N MET A 332 6.84 -9.71 9.89
CA MET A 332 6.07 -10.39 10.94
C MET A 332 6.33 -9.86 12.34
N LYS A 333 7.46 -9.21 12.62
CA LYS A 333 7.73 -8.61 13.94
C LYS A 333 6.71 -7.53 14.31
N TYR A 334 6.32 -6.70 13.34
CA TYR A 334 5.24 -5.72 13.52
C TYR A 334 3.88 -6.40 13.63
N VAL A 335 3.61 -7.36 12.76
CA VAL A 335 2.33 -8.12 12.73
C VAL A 335 2.09 -8.84 14.06
N ASP A 336 3.08 -9.57 14.56
CA ASP A 336 3.00 -10.31 15.82
C ASP A 336 2.75 -9.38 17.02
N PHE A 337 3.47 -8.26 17.06
CA PHE A 337 3.26 -7.26 18.10
C PHE A 337 1.86 -6.65 18.02
N MET A 338 1.42 -6.20 16.85
CA MET A 338 0.11 -5.58 16.65
C MET A 338 -1.03 -6.54 16.99
N TYR A 339 -0.88 -7.84 16.70
CA TYR A 339 -1.85 -8.86 17.10
C TYR A 339 -1.85 -9.08 18.61
N LYS A 340 -0.67 -9.19 19.22
CA LYS A 340 -0.47 -9.36 20.66
C LYS A 340 -1.15 -8.25 21.47
N VAL A 341 -0.99 -6.98 21.05
CA VAL A 341 -1.58 -5.82 21.75
C VAL A 341 -3.02 -5.53 21.31
N GLY A 342 -3.60 -6.36 20.45
CA GLY A 342 -4.98 -6.24 20.00
C GLY A 342 -5.27 -5.10 19.00
N SER A 343 -4.23 -4.49 18.42
CA SER A 343 -4.37 -3.48 17.37
C SER A 343 -4.94 -4.04 16.08
N ILE A 344 -4.70 -5.34 15.81
CA ILE A 344 -5.34 -6.13 14.75
C ILE A 344 -6.01 -7.37 15.36
N LYS A 345 -7.10 -7.84 14.75
CA LYS A 345 -7.86 -9.00 15.22
C LYS A 345 -7.56 -10.28 14.46
N VAL A 346 -6.89 -10.16 13.33
CA VAL A 346 -6.52 -11.27 12.44
C VAL A 346 -5.02 -11.17 12.18
N LYS A 347 -4.34 -12.32 12.24
CA LYS A 347 -2.91 -12.45 11.97
C LYS A 347 -2.70 -13.46 10.85
N PRO A 348 -1.78 -13.22 9.88
CA PRO A 348 -1.40 -14.21 8.89
C PRO A 348 -0.49 -15.27 9.52
N ASP A 349 -0.53 -16.48 8.99
CA ASP A 349 0.42 -17.54 9.38
C ASP A 349 1.83 -17.28 8.80
N SER A 350 1.89 -16.55 7.69
CA SER A 350 3.13 -16.18 7.01
C SER A 350 3.01 -14.79 6.39
N TRP A 351 4.13 -14.05 6.35
CA TRP A 351 4.20 -12.78 5.64
C TRP A 351 3.71 -12.88 4.19
N LYS A 352 3.86 -14.05 3.53
CA LYS A 352 3.44 -14.27 2.14
C LYS A 352 1.94 -14.04 1.91
N GLU A 353 1.10 -14.33 2.91
CA GLU A 353 -0.34 -14.08 2.78
C GLU A 353 -0.70 -12.61 2.60
N MET A 354 0.15 -11.73 3.11
CA MET A 354 -0.02 -10.29 3.02
C MET A 354 0.43 -9.69 1.70
N TYR A 355 1.12 -10.46 0.85
CA TYR A 355 1.73 -9.99 -0.39
C TYR A 355 1.14 -10.68 -1.62
N PHE A 356 1.18 -10.02 -2.76
CA PHE A 356 0.85 -10.62 -4.04
C PHE A 356 1.92 -11.62 -4.51
N PRO A 357 1.59 -12.54 -5.45
CA PRO A 357 2.47 -13.64 -5.86
C PRO A 357 3.85 -13.21 -6.37
N ASN A 358 3.99 -12.01 -6.96
CA ASN A 358 5.28 -11.49 -7.40
C ASN A 358 6.27 -11.36 -6.23
N ALA A 359 5.83 -10.81 -5.09
CA ALA A 359 6.69 -10.63 -3.93
C ALA A 359 6.89 -11.93 -3.13
N GLN A 360 5.94 -12.88 -3.15
CA GLN A 360 6.04 -14.16 -2.44
C GLN A 360 7.21 -15.03 -2.92
N LYS A 361 7.73 -14.78 -4.13
CA LYS A 361 8.88 -15.48 -4.73
C LYS A 361 10.22 -14.99 -4.20
N LEU A 362 10.24 -13.83 -3.53
CA LEU A 362 11.45 -13.23 -3.00
C LEU A 362 11.85 -13.90 -1.67
N PRO A 363 13.14 -13.86 -1.28
CA PRO A 363 13.64 -14.43 -0.02
C PRO A 363 13.28 -13.53 1.18
N GLY A 364 11.99 -13.21 1.34
CA GLY A 364 11.48 -12.34 2.39
C GLY A 364 11.20 -13.02 3.73
N SER A 365 10.85 -12.20 4.75
CA SER A 365 10.50 -12.67 6.09
C SER A 365 9.54 -11.73 6.86
#